data_efb857476b080746f303350b96f9ab1e
#
_entry.id   efb857476b080746f303350b96f9ab1e
#
_cell.length_a   1.000
_cell.length_b   1.000
_cell.length_c   1.000
_cell.angle_alpha   90.00
_cell.angle_beta   90.00
_cell.angle_gamma   90.00
#
_symmetry.space_group_name_H-M   'P 1'
#
loop_
_entity.id
_entity.type
_entity.pdbx_description
1 polymer ?
#
loop_
_entity_poly.entity_id
_entity_poly.type
_entity_poly.pdbx_seq_one_letter_code
_entity_poly.pdbx_strand_id
1 'polypeptide(L)'
;MKTRLTLILVLLIYIGAASHTHAQQKKVIKTMMIAGQDGSHYWQGACEAMKQILENSGMFKVDFAFTPDFGGDIATFKPDFHQYDLIVINYGGATWTEPVRKNFEKYVADGGGVVVIHSSVVPMADWKEYNEIIGMGAWDGRNEKDGPYLYWKDGQYVYDYSPGYAGYHGLQHETVIEHRAPHHPILQGLPPQWKHFKDEIYTRLRGPVRNMEILATAYERGR
;
A
#
# COMPACT_ATOMS: atom_id res chain seq x y z
N MET A 1 3.82 -72.36 -56.45
CA MET A 1 3.35 -71.00 -56.11
C MET A 1 3.95 -70.59 -54.79
N LYS A 2 4.91 -69.67 -54.77
CA LYS A 2 5.59 -69.20 -53.58
C LYS A 2 5.13 -67.77 -53.32
N THR A 3 4.32 -67.53 -52.28
CA THR A 3 3.81 -66.22 -51.88
C THR A 3 4.88 -65.56 -51.01
N ARG A 4 5.41 -64.44 -51.47
CA ARG A 4 6.36 -63.61 -50.70
C ARG A 4 5.57 -62.64 -49.84
N LEU A 5 5.69 -62.76 -48.52
CA LEU A 5 5.14 -61.85 -47.56
C LEU A 5 6.13 -60.68 -47.37
N THR A 6 5.74 -59.51 -47.82
CA THR A 6 6.54 -58.27 -47.64
C THR A 6 6.19 -57.64 -46.31
N LEU A 7 7.13 -57.65 -45.36
CA LEU A 7 7.00 -57.01 -44.05
C LEU A 7 7.29 -55.50 -44.19
N ILE A 8 6.29 -54.67 -44.02
CA ILE A 8 6.47 -53.21 -43.98
C ILE A 8 6.73 -52.81 -42.55
N LEU A 9 7.97 -52.39 -42.27
CA LEU A 9 8.41 -51.84 -40.98
C LEU A 9 8.01 -50.37 -40.92
N VAL A 10 6.96 -50.02 -40.17
CA VAL A 10 6.58 -48.61 -39.92
C VAL A 10 7.39 -48.08 -38.74
N LEU A 11 8.38 -47.26 -39.07
CA LEU A 11 9.20 -46.57 -38.06
C LEU A 11 8.44 -45.37 -37.57
N LEU A 12 7.79 -45.45 -36.40
CA LEU A 12 7.15 -44.31 -35.71
C LEU A 12 8.28 -43.46 -35.06
N ILE A 13 8.61 -42.36 -35.71
CA ILE A 13 9.46 -41.33 -35.13
C ILE A 13 8.62 -40.52 -34.13
N TYR A 14 8.80 -40.81 -32.85
CA TYR A 14 8.27 -39.99 -31.76
C TYR A 14 9.09 -38.71 -31.68
N ILE A 15 8.61 -37.61 -32.30
CA ILE A 15 9.19 -36.30 -32.07
C ILE A 15 8.59 -35.81 -30.74
N GLY A 16 9.34 -36.05 -29.68
CA GLY A 16 9.05 -35.46 -28.37
C GLY A 16 9.18 -33.93 -28.45
N ALA A 17 8.07 -33.23 -28.60
CA ALA A 17 8.03 -31.79 -28.41
C ALA A 17 8.34 -31.51 -26.95
N ALA A 18 9.61 -31.25 -26.64
CA ALA A 18 9.99 -30.69 -25.36
C ALA A 18 9.34 -29.30 -25.25
N SER A 19 8.18 -29.24 -24.61
CA SER A 19 7.57 -27.99 -24.22
C SER A 19 8.54 -27.31 -23.24
N HIS A 20 9.38 -26.44 -23.75
CA HIS A 20 10.13 -25.51 -22.91
C HIS A 20 9.09 -24.56 -22.32
N THR A 21 8.57 -24.92 -21.15
CA THR A 21 7.90 -23.94 -20.28
C THR A 21 8.93 -22.90 -19.91
N HIS A 22 9.01 -21.83 -20.67
CA HIS A 22 9.68 -20.62 -20.21
C HIS A 22 8.94 -20.22 -18.94
N ALA A 23 9.48 -20.58 -17.79
CA ALA A 23 9.08 -19.96 -16.54
C ALA A 23 9.32 -18.48 -16.74
N GLN A 24 8.24 -17.73 -16.95
CA GLN A 24 8.28 -16.27 -17.08
C GLN A 24 8.93 -15.76 -15.79
N GLN A 25 10.17 -15.30 -15.88
CA GLN A 25 10.89 -14.78 -14.73
C GLN A 25 10.06 -13.64 -14.18
N LYS A 26 9.48 -13.81 -13.00
CA LYS A 26 8.67 -12.77 -12.36
C LYS A 26 9.52 -11.52 -12.23
N LYS A 27 9.10 -10.44 -12.87
CA LYS A 27 9.77 -9.14 -12.75
C LYS A 27 9.83 -8.77 -11.28
N VAL A 28 11.02 -8.53 -10.75
CA VAL A 28 11.20 -8.02 -9.39
C VAL A 28 10.73 -6.57 -9.35
N ILE A 29 9.85 -6.25 -8.42
CA ILE A 29 9.28 -4.92 -8.20
C ILE A 29 10.33 -4.07 -7.47
N LYS A 30 10.85 -3.05 -8.13
CA LYS A 30 11.74 -2.07 -7.50
C LYS A 30 10.93 -1.17 -6.59
N THR A 31 11.26 -1.17 -5.32
CA THR A 31 10.51 -0.45 -4.29
C THR A 31 11.40 0.59 -3.61
N MET A 32 10.94 1.85 -3.56
CA MET A 32 11.51 2.85 -2.68
C MET A 32 10.69 2.90 -1.39
N MET A 33 11.34 2.81 -0.24
CA MET A 33 10.70 3.05 1.06
C MET A 33 11.14 4.40 1.58
N ILE A 34 10.22 5.37 1.61
CA ILE A 34 10.43 6.69 2.20
C ILE A 34 10.21 6.59 3.68
N ALA A 35 11.20 7.02 4.47
CA ALA A 35 11.18 6.90 5.90
C ALA A 35 11.77 8.13 6.60
N GLY A 36 11.27 8.43 7.80
CA GLY A 36 11.83 9.46 8.68
C GLY A 36 10.77 10.32 9.35
N GLN A 37 11.23 11.15 10.28
CA GLN A 37 10.47 12.19 10.97
C GLN A 37 9.14 11.75 11.60
N ASP A 38 9.03 10.51 12.07
CA ASP A 38 7.88 10.10 12.88
C ASP A 38 8.28 10.11 14.35
N GLY A 39 7.80 11.10 15.09
CA GLY A 39 8.13 11.29 16.51
C GLY A 39 7.35 10.39 17.46
N SER A 40 6.32 9.72 16.98
CA SER A 40 5.39 8.94 17.80
C SER A 40 5.61 7.42 17.69
N HIS A 41 6.28 6.97 16.64
CA HIS A 41 6.44 5.54 16.33
C HIS A 41 7.91 5.16 16.13
N TYR A 42 8.23 3.90 16.43
CA TYR A 42 9.54 3.33 16.13
C TYR A 42 9.63 2.97 14.63
N TRP A 43 9.64 4.04 13.79
CA TRP A 43 9.63 3.91 12.34
C TRP A 43 10.84 3.15 11.78
N GLN A 44 12.03 3.28 12.43
CA GLN A 44 13.25 2.60 11.99
C GLN A 44 13.05 1.08 11.98
N GLY A 45 12.62 0.51 13.11
CA GLY A 45 12.36 -0.93 13.20
C GLY A 45 11.21 -1.39 12.31
N ALA A 46 10.16 -0.57 12.17
CA ALA A 46 9.05 -0.87 11.27
C ALA A 46 9.51 -0.93 9.81
N CYS A 47 10.35 0.01 9.36
CA CYS A 47 10.91 0.02 8.01
C CYS A 47 11.78 -1.20 7.73
N GLU A 48 12.66 -1.57 8.66
CA GLU A 48 13.50 -2.77 8.51
C GLU A 48 12.67 -4.05 8.44
N ALA A 49 11.66 -4.17 9.31
CA ALA A 49 10.76 -5.33 9.28
C ALA A 49 9.98 -5.41 7.96
N MET A 50 9.42 -4.31 7.48
CA MET A 50 8.72 -4.26 6.20
C MET A 50 9.62 -4.61 5.03
N LYS A 51 10.86 -4.08 5.01
CA LYS A 51 11.86 -4.45 4.00
C LYS A 51 12.10 -5.95 3.99
N GLN A 52 12.34 -6.56 5.15
CA GLN A 52 12.57 -8.00 5.26
C GLN A 52 11.36 -8.80 4.77
N ILE A 53 10.13 -8.42 5.15
CA ILE A 53 8.90 -9.09 4.70
C ILE A 53 8.77 -9.03 3.18
N LEU A 54 8.97 -7.85 2.59
CA LEU A 54 8.87 -7.66 1.15
C LEU A 54 9.94 -8.45 0.39
N GLU A 55 11.20 -8.36 0.79
CA GLU A 55 12.31 -9.03 0.10
C GLU A 55 12.27 -10.56 0.28
N ASN A 56 11.87 -11.07 1.45
CA ASN A 56 11.70 -12.50 1.71
C ASN A 56 10.63 -13.14 0.81
N SER A 57 9.69 -12.37 0.27
CA SER A 57 8.73 -12.86 -0.72
C SER A 57 9.36 -13.20 -2.07
N GLY A 58 10.60 -12.73 -2.32
CA GLY A 58 11.29 -12.84 -3.61
C GLY A 58 10.68 -11.98 -4.73
N MET A 59 9.66 -11.17 -4.42
CA MET A 59 8.96 -10.32 -5.41
C MET A 59 9.46 -8.87 -5.43
N PHE A 60 10.11 -8.41 -4.37
CA PHE A 60 10.50 -7.02 -4.21
C PHE A 60 12.00 -6.86 -3.97
N LYS A 61 12.52 -5.71 -4.39
CA LYS A 61 13.82 -5.19 -3.97
C LYS A 61 13.58 -3.80 -3.39
N VAL A 62 13.98 -3.57 -2.14
CA VAL A 62 13.66 -2.37 -1.38
C VAL A 62 14.91 -1.54 -1.13
N ASP A 63 14.90 -0.29 -1.60
CA ASP A 63 15.87 0.74 -1.29
C ASP A 63 15.24 1.79 -0.36
N PHE A 64 15.99 2.29 0.61
CA PHE A 64 15.51 3.37 1.48
C PHE A 64 15.79 4.75 0.89
N ALA A 65 14.84 5.66 1.06
CA ALA A 65 14.99 7.09 0.86
C ALA A 65 14.69 7.80 2.19
N PHE A 66 15.73 8.13 2.94
CA PHE A 66 15.58 8.81 4.22
C PHE A 66 15.41 10.32 4.02
N THR A 67 14.44 10.89 4.72
CA THR A 67 14.34 12.33 4.87
C THR A 67 15.37 12.81 5.93
N PRO A 68 15.74 14.11 5.95
CA PRO A 68 16.48 14.65 7.06
C PRO A 68 15.76 14.43 8.41
N ASP A 69 16.53 14.40 9.49
CA ASP A 69 15.98 14.36 10.86
C ASP A 69 15.11 15.60 11.14
N PHE A 70 14.33 15.56 12.24
CA PHE A 70 13.55 16.69 12.69
C PHE A 70 14.43 17.96 12.84
N GLY A 71 13.95 19.06 12.23
CA GLY A 71 14.67 20.33 12.17
C GLY A 71 15.75 20.41 11.09
N GLY A 72 16.02 19.32 10.37
CA GLY A 72 16.90 19.34 9.20
C GLY A 72 16.24 19.97 7.97
N ASP A 73 17.06 20.37 7.01
CA ASP A 73 16.57 21.01 5.78
C ASP A 73 15.89 20.00 4.85
N ILE A 74 14.57 20.01 4.81
CA ILE A 74 13.77 19.14 3.93
C ILE A 74 14.06 19.34 2.43
N ALA A 75 14.67 20.46 2.04
CA ALA A 75 15.05 20.70 0.66
C ALA A 75 16.20 19.79 0.17
N THR A 76 16.88 19.12 1.09
CA THR A 76 17.89 18.09 0.75
C THR A 76 17.27 16.76 0.33
N PHE A 77 16.00 16.50 0.66
CA PHE A 77 15.25 15.32 0.23
C PHE A 77 14.84 15.47 -1.24
N LYS A 78 15.51 14.74 -2.12
CA LYS A 78 15.33 14.83 -3.59
C LYS A 78 15.28 13.43 -4.20
N PRO A 79 14.26 12.62 -3.89
CA PRO A 79 14.14 11.26 -4.43
C PRO A 79 13.82 11.28 -5.93
N ASP A 80 14.32 10.27 -6.65
CA ASP A 80 13.92 10.00 -8.03
C ASP A 80 12.88 8.87 -8.04
N PHE A 81 11.61 9.23 -7.97
CA PHE A 81 10.49 8.29 -7.89
C PHE A 81 10.37 7.41 -9.13
N HIS A 82 10.70 7.94 -10.33
CA HIS A 82 10.49 7.27 -11.61
C HIS A 82 11.41 6.07 -11.84
N GLN A 83 12.41 5.86 -10.99
CA GLN A 83 13.25 4.65 -11.01
C GLN A 83 12.60 3.44 -10.34
N TYR A 84 11.44 3.62 -9.72
CA TYR A 84 10.78 2.61 -8.90
C TYR A 84 9.38 2.26 -9.42
N ASP A 85 9.02 1.00 -9.28
CA ASP A 85 7.69 0.50 -9.61
C ASP A 85 6.69 0.77 -8.46
N LEU A 86 7.20 0.88 -7.22
CA LEU A 86 6.41 1.05 -6.00
C LEU A 86 7.10 2.03 -5.04
N ILE A 87 6.32 2.92 -4.46
CA ILE A 87 6.73 3.78 -3.34
C ILE A 87 5.96 3.36 -2.08
N VAL A 88 6.68 3.02 -1.02
CA VAL A 88 6.11 2.78 0.31
C VAL A 88 6.45 3.97 1.19
N ILE A 89 5.46 4.60 1.79
CA ILE A 89 5.62 5.79 2.62
C ILE A 89 5.40 5.42 4.08
N ASN A 90 6.46 5.51 4.90
CA ASN A 90 6.42 5.43 6.35
C ASN A 90 7.08 6.69 6.94
N TYR A 91 6.33 7.80 6.85
CA TYR A 91 6.84 9.15 7.09
C TYR A 91 5.79 9.99 7.81
N GLY A 92 6.20 10.70 8.86
CA GLY A 92 5.31 11.51 9.70
C GLY A 92 5.76 12.97 9.87
N GLY A 93 6.54 13.52 8.94
CA GLY A 93 7.25 14.79 9.14
C GLY A 93 6.81 15.98 8.28
N ALA A 94 7.76 16.87 8.04
CA ALA A 94 7.56 18.13 7.33
C ALA A 94 7.05 17.94 5.90
N THR A 95 6.23 18.86 5.41
CA THR A 95 5.76 18.87 4.02
C THR A 95 6.94 18.95 3.05
N TRP A 96 6.96 18.09 2.05
CA TRP A 96 8.01 18.08 1.02
C TRP A 96 7.99 19.35 0.20
N THR A 97 9.14 19.72 -0.36
CA THR A 97 9.25 20.89 -1.24
C THR A 97 8.36 20.75 -2.47
N GLU A 98 7.93 21.88 -3.04
CA GLU A 98 7.07 21.87 -4.21
C GLU A 98 7.63 21.04 -5.40
N PRO A 99 8.93 21.13 -5.77
CA PRO A 99 9.47 20.30 -6.82
C PRO A 99 9.35 18.79 -6.54
N VAL A 100 9.54 18.37 -5.29
CA VAL A 100 9.40 16.95 -4.89
C VAL A 100 7.94 16.53 -4.96
N ARG A 101 7.00 17.37 -4.48
CA ARG A 101 5.56 17.12 -4.57
C ARG A 101 5.12 16.95 -6.02
N LYS A 102 5.51 17.86 -6.91
CA LYS A 102 5.16 17.78 -8.34
C LYS A 102 5.73 16.55 -9.03
N ASN A 103 6.94 16.14 -8.66
CA ASN A 103 7.53 14.91 -9.18
C ASN A 103 6.77 13.66 -8.69
N PHE A 104 6.33 13.65 -7.42
CA PHE A 104 5.52 12.57 -6.86
C PHE A 104 4.13 12.50 -7.51
N GLU A 105 3.45 13.65 -7.67
CA GLU A 105 2.16 13.73 -8.37
C GLU A 105 2.28 13.16 -9.79
N LYS A 106 3.35 13.53 -10.51
CA LYS A 106 3.59 13.00 -11.85
C LYS A 106 3.83 11.49 -11.83
N TYR A 107 4.62 10.99 -10.89
CA TYR A 107 4.86 9.54 -10.73
C TYR A 107 3.54 8.77 -10.57
N VAL A 108 2.62 9.27 -9.72
CA VAL A 108 1.31 8.66 -9.52
C VAL A 108 0.45 8.76 -10.78
N ALA A 109 0.43 9.93 -11.44
CA ALA A 109 -0.33 10.13 -12.67
C ALA A 109 0.15 9.24 -13.82
N ASP A 110 1.43 8.91 -13.86
CA ASP A 110 2.02 7.98 -14.82
C ASP A 110 1.75 6.50 -14.47
N GLY A 111 1.01 6.21 -13.38
CA GLY A 111 0.63 4.86 -12.96
C GLY A 111 1.56 4.20 -11.94
N GLY A 112 2.44 4.96 -11.32
CA GLY A 112 3.31 4.48 -10.24
C GLY A 112 2.50 4.01 -9.02
N GLY A 113 2.90 2.87 -8.42
CA GLY A 113 2.26 2.30 -7.25
C GLY A 113 2.64 3.02 -5.95
N VAL A 114 1.68 3.23 -5.06
CA VAL A 114 1.93 3.84 -3.73
C VAL A 114 1.26 3.03 -2.64
N VAL A 115 2.00 2.79 -1.55
CA VAL A 115 1.48 2.26 -0.28
C VAL A 115 1.79 3.25 0.83
N VAL A 116 0.78 3.64 1.58
CA VAL A 116 0.89 4.60 2.69
C VAL A 116 0.65 3.87 4.01
N ILE A 117 1.61 3.97 4.92
CA ILE A 117 1.60 3.20 6.15
C ILE A 117 1.20 4.11 7.32
N HIS A 118 0.12 3.70 8.01
CA HIS A 118 -0.31 4.19 9.32
C HIS A 118 -0.17 5.72 9.47
N SER A 119 0.79 6.19 10.28
CA SER A 119 1.01 7.61 10.58
C SER A 119 1.29 8.49 9.35
N SER A 120 1.61 7.90 8.21
CA SER A 120 1.82 8.67 6.97
C SER A 120 0.53 9.30 6.41
N VAL A 121 -0.64 8.98 6.96
CA VAL A 121 -1.89 9.70 6.67
C VAL A 121 -2.02 11.01 7.45
N VAL A 122 -1.07 11.31 8.37
CA VAL A 122 -1.10 12.51 9.22
C VAL A 122 -0.52 13.74 8.52
N PRO A 123 0.71 13.74 8.00
CA PRO A 123 1.36 14.95 7.54
C PRO A 123 0.74 15.51 6.26
N MET A 124 1.18 16.71 5.88
CA MET A 124 0.92 17.32 4.58
C MET A 124 -0.58 17.58 4.31
N ALA A 125 -1.35 17.99 5.32
CA ALA A 125 -2.76 18.33 5.16
C ALA A 125 -2.99 19.48 4.16
N ASP A 126 -2.02 20.37 4.02
CA ASP A 126 -2.02 21.49 3.08
C ASP A 126 -1.74 21.06 1.61
N TRP A 127 -1.29 19.82 1.39
CA TRP A 127 -1.04 19.31 0.05
C TRP A 127 -2.27 18.56 -0.47
N LYS A 128 -3.10 19.30 -1.24
CA LYS A 128 -4.39 18.81 -1.72
C LYS A 128 -4.28 17.51 -2.53
N GLU A 129 -3.31 17.44 -3.44
CA GLU A 129 -3.09 16.28 -4.31
C GLU A 129 -2.68 15.04 -3.50
N TYR A 130 -1.89 15.22 -2.43
CA TYR A 130 -1.58 14.11 -1.51
C TYR A 130 -2.84 13.58 -0.83
N ASN A 131 -3.73 14.47 -0.37
CA ASN A 131 -4.98 14.07 0.25
C ASN A 131 -5.91 13.33 -0.74
N GLU A 132 -5.92 13.70 -2.03
CA GLU A 132 -6.63 12.93 -3.06
C GLU A 132 -5.99 11.55 -3.30
N ILE A 133 -4.66 11.43 -3.26
CA ILE A 133 -3.92 10.17 -3.44
C ILE A 133 -4.19 9.20 -2.29
N ILE A 134 -4.13 9.67 -1.04
CA ILE A 134 -4.35 8.83 0.14
C ILE A 134 -5.82 8.59 0.45
N GLY A 135 -6.72 9.41 -0.11
CA GLY A 135 -8.18 9.34 0.04
C GLY A 135 -8.72 9.80 1.40
N MET A 136 -8.02 9.53 2.48
CA MET A 136 -8.38 9.92 3.85
C MET A 136 -7.13 10.21 4.67
N GLY A 137 -7.18 11.27 5.47
CA GLY A 137 -6.12 11.64 6.39
C GLY A 137 -6.63 11.90 7.81
N ALA A 138 -5.69 12.12 8.72
CA ALA A 138 -5.98 12.34 10.13
C ALA A 138 -5.14 13.50 10.68
N TRP A 139 -5.58 14.16 11.74
CA TRP A 139 -4.91 15.28 12.41
C TRP A 139 -4.43 16.39 11.47
N ASP A 140 -3.33 17.04 11.83
CA ASP A 140 -2.66 18.10 11.05
C ASP A 140 -3.62 19.23 10.58
N GLY A 141 -4.60 19.58 11.43
CA GLY A 141 -5.60 20.63 11.15
C GLY A 141 -6.77 20.20 10.28
N ARG A 142 -6.83 18.96 9.81
CA ARG A 142 -7.94 18.47 8.99
C ARG A 142 -9.27 18.54 9.74
N ASN A 143 -10.33 18.95 9.04
CA ASN A 143 -11.66 19.13 9.58
C ASN A 143 -12.75 18.88 8.50
N GLU A 144 -13.99 19.31 8.71
CA GLU A 144 -15.10 19.10 7.77
C GLU A 144 -14.88 19.66 6.36
N LYS A 145 -13.96 20.61 6.17
CA LYS A 145 -13.64 21.17 4.85
C LYS A 145 -12.81 20.23 3.99
N ASP A 146 -12.11 19.28 4.62
CA ASP A 146 -11.31 18.26 3.93
C ASP A 146 -12.16 17.09 3.43
N GLY A 147 -13.40 16.98 3.89
CA GLY A 147 -14.36 15.96 3.48
C GLY A 147 -15.07 15.27 4.64
N PRO A 148 -15.87 14.24 4.37
CA PRO A 148 -16.61 13.54 5.39
C PRO A 148 -15.73 12.61 6.24
N TYR A 149 -16.24 12.22 7.41
CA TYR A 149 -15.86 10.94 8.00
C TYR A 149 -16.51 9.81 7.20
N LEU A 150 -15.86 8.66 7.18
CA LEU A 150 -16.41 7.46 6.58
C LEU A 150 -16.48 6.33 7.62
N TYR A 151 -17.68 5.79 7.82
CA TYR A 151 -17.91 4.68 8.73
C TYR A 151 -18.59 3.51 8.04
N TRP A 152 -18.31 2.31 8.54
CA TRP A 152 -19.13 1.14 8.24
C TRP A 152 -20.16 0.96 9.35
N LYS A 153 -21.44 1.07 9.03
CA LYS A 153 -22.55 0.97 9.98
C LYS A 153 -23.73 0.27 9.33
N ASP A 154 -24.30 -0.70 10.05
CA ASP A 154 -25.52 -1.42 9.64
C ASP A 154 -25.45 -1.98 8.20
N GLY A 155 -24.27 -2.52 7.81
CA GLY A 155 -24.05 -3.15 6.52
C GLY A 155 -23.78 -2.20 5.37
N GLN A 156 -23.55 -0.91 5.63
CA GLN A 156 -23.32 0.11 4.60
C GLN A 156 -22.26 1.13 5.00
N TYR A 157 -21.73 1.84 4.01
CA TYR A 157 -20.87 2.99 4.24
C TYR A 157 -21.73 4.24 4.52
N VAL A 158 -21.38 4.95 5.60
CA VAL A 158 -21.99 6.20 6.01
C VAL A 158 -20.98 7.33 5.88
N TYR A 159 -21.31 8.33 5.09
CA TYR A 159 -20.55 9.56 4.92
C TYR A 159 -21.10 10.61 5.85
N ASP A 160 -20.33 11.01 6.87
CA ASP A 160 -20.75 11.97 7.88
C ASP A 160 -20.02 13.31 7.67
N TYR A 161 -20.75 14.32 7.24
CA TYR A 161 -20.28 15.68 6.98
C TYR A 161 -20.39 16.60 8.21
N SER A 162 -20.71 16.08 9.38
CA SER A 162 -20.80 16.90 10.59
C SER A 162 -19.49 17.63 10.89
N PRO A 163 -19.52 18.83 11.47
CA PRO A 163 -18.32 19.57 11.87
C PRO A 163 -17.45 18.76 12.85
N GLY A 164 -16.15 18.91 12.75
CA GLY A 164 -15.20 18.33 13.69
C GLY A 164 -13.83 18.03 13.08
N TYR A 165 -12.85 17.89 13.95
CA TYR A 165 -11.46 17.58 13.56
C TYR A 165 -11.31 16.12 13.16
N ALA A 166 -10.37 15.87 12.24
CA ALA A 166 -9.97 14.53 11.86
C ALA A 166 -8.98 13.93 12.86
N GLY A 167 -9.03 12.61 12.98
CA GLY A 167 -8.06 11.83 13.74
C GLY A 167 -8.46 11.64 15.20
N TYR A 168 -8.52 10.38 15.58
CA TYR A 168 -8.64 9.93 16.95
C TYR A 168 -8.11 8.50 17.05
N HIS A 169 -7.50 8.16 18.15
CA HIS A 169 -7.25 6.77 18.56
C HIS A 169 -7.51 6.62 20.07
N GLY A 170 -7.97 5.47 20.47
CA GLY A 170 -8.13 5.13 21.88
C GLY A 170 -6.87 4.47 22.46
N LEU A 171 -7.07 3.72 23.54
CA LEU A 171 -6.01 2.88 24.09
C LEU A 171 -5.77 1.69 23.16
N GLN A 172 -4.51 1.27 23.09
CA GLN A 172 -4.14 0.06 22.34
C GLN A 172 -4.96 -1.15 22.82
N HIS A 173 -5.55 -1.86 21.88
CA HIS A 173 -6.33 -3.08 22.14
C HIS A 173 -6.23 -4.06 20.96
N GLU A 174 -6.56 -5.32 21.22
CA GLU A 174 -6.76 -6.27 20.14
C GLU A 174 -8.08 -5.98 19.42
N THR A 175 -8.04 -5.96 18.08
CA THR A 175 -9.22 -5.74 17.28
C THR A 175 -9.39 -6.82 16.21
N VAL A 176 -10.60 -6.92 15.65
CA VAL A 176 -10.88 -7.78 14.50
C VAL A 176 -10.92 -6.89 13.27
N ILE A 177 -10.15 -7.28 12.27
CA ILE A 177 -10.22 -6.66 10.94
C ILE A 177 -11.13 -7.52 10.08
N GLU A 178 -12.08 -6.90 9.40
CA GLU A 178 -13.09 -7.57 8.57
C GLU A 178 -13.03 -7.10 7.13
N HIS A 179 -13.06 -8.04 6.17
CA HIS A 179 -13.13 -7.73 4.75
C HIS A 179 -14.41 -6.99 4.39
N ARG A 180 -14.30 -6.03 3.45
CA ARG A 180 -15.44 -5.34 2.82
C ARG A 180 -15.50 -5.57 1.31
N ALA A 181 -14.36 -5.96 0.72
CA ALA A 181 -14.22 -6.24 -0.72
C ALA A 181 -13.58 -7.62 -0.94
N PRO A 182 -14.25 -8.74 -0.61
CA PRO A 182 -13.65 -10.09 -0.56
C PRO A 182 -13.10 -10.59 -1.90
N HIS A 183 -13.51 -9.98 -3.02
CA HIS A 183 -13.01 -10.34 -4.35
C HIS A 183 -11.84 -9.49 -4.83
N HIS A 184 -11.46 -8.48 -4.05
CA HIS A 184 -10.35 -7.61 -4.43
C HIS A 184 -9.00 -8.37 -4.37
N PRO A 185 -8.11 -8.22 -5.37
CA PRO A 185 -6.85 -8.97 -5.44
C PRO A 185 -5.96 -8.86 -4.20
N ILE A 186 -5.94 -7.70 -3.53
CA ILE A 186 -5.15 -7.48 -2.30
C ILE A 186 -5.61 -8.41 -1.16
N LEU A 187 -6.87 -8.82 -1.14
CA LEU A 187 -7.42 -9.66 -0.08
C LEU A 187 -7.37 -11.16 -0.38
N GLN A 188 -6.88 -11.55 -1.57
CA GLN A 188 -6.78 -12.95 -1.96
C GLN A 188 -5.83 -13.71 -1.02
N GLY A 189 -6.31 -14.85 -0.52
CA GLY A 189 -5.56 -15.71 0.40
C GLY A 189 -5.61 -15.27 1.86
N LEU A 190 -6.21 -14.13 2.18
CA LEU A 190 -6.46 -13.72 3.56
C LEU A 190 -7.81 -14.29 4.05
N PRO A 191 -7.93 -14.61 5.36
CA PRO A 191 -9.21 -15.03 5.94
C PRO A 191 -10.22 -13.87 5.90
N PRO A 192 -11.55 -14.13 5.86
CA PRO A 192 -12.58 -13.09 5.81
C PRO A 192 -12.50 -12.07 6.97
N GLN A 193 -11.98 -12.52 8.09
CA GLN A 193 -11.67 -11.72 9.26
C GLN A 193 -10.44 -12.30 9.96
N TRP A 194 -9.66 -11.44 10.61
CA TRP A 194 -8.55 -11.87 11.45
C TRP A 194 -8.39 -10.97 12.67
N LYS A 195 -7.83 -11.53 13.72
CA LYS A 195 -7.48 -10.78 14.91
C LYS A 195 -6.17 -10.05 14.69
N HIS A 196 -6.19 -8.73 14.85
CA HIS A 196 -5.00 -7.90 14.88
C HIS A 196 -4.45 -7.87 16.32
N PHE A 197 -3.13 -7.85 16.44
CA PHE A 197 -2.44 -7.73 17.71
C PHE A 197 -2.84 -6.43 18.42
N LYS A 198 -2.56 -6.34 19.74
CA LYS A 198 -2.80 -5.15 20.54
C LYS A 198 -2.05 -3.94 19.97
N ASP A 199 -2.80 -3.02 19.38
CA ASP A 199 -2.30 -1.82 18.74
C ASP A 199 -3.34 -0.70 18.81
N GLU A 200 -2.96 0.51 18.41
CA GLU A 200 -3.88 1.62 18.23
C GLU A 200 -4.61 1.54 16.88
N ILE A 201 -5.85 1.96 16.87
CA ILE A 201 -6.66 2.02 15.65
C ILE A 201 -7.01 3.47 15.38
N TYR A 202 -6.55 3.98 14.23
CA TYR A 202 -6.93 5.31 13.80
C TYR A 202 -8.37 5.32 13.33
N THR A 203 -9.14 6.25 13.85
CA THR A 203 -10.52 6.48 13.48
C THR A 203 -10.79 7.97 13.26
N ARG A 204 -12.00 8.34 12.85
CA ARG A 204 -12.38 9.71 12.49
C ARG A 204 -11.48 10.31 11.42
N LEU A 205 -10.99 9.51 10.48
CA LEU A 205 -10.28 10.02 9.32
C LEU A 205 -11.24 10.83 8.46
N ARG A 206 -10.72 11.89 7.85
CA ARG A 206 -11.44 12.72 6.88
C ARG A 206 -10.66 12.80 5.58
N GLY A 207 -11.35 13.01 4.52
CA GLY A 207 -10.70 13.22 3.24
C GLY A 207 -11.71 13.31 2.11
N PRO A 208 -11.23 13.45 0.87
CA PRO A 208 -12.10 13.52 -0.30
C PRO A 208 -12.99 12.29 -0.45
N VAL A 209 -12.55 11.13 0.01
CA VAL A 209 -13.25 9.83 -0.09
C VAL A 209 -13.75 9.59 -1.52
N ARG A 210 -12.86 9.81 -2.51
CA ARG A 210 -13.16 9.68 -3.94
C ARG A 210 -12.27 8.63 -4.58
N ASN A 211 -12.81 7.95 -5.59
CA ASN A 211 -12.04 7.00 -6.41
C ASN A 211 -11.29 5.96 -5.56
N MET A 212 -11.90 5.49 -4.50
CA MET A 212 -11.31 4.54 -3.56
C MET A 212 -12.28 3.40 -3.26
N GLU A 213 -11.75 2.24 -2.94
CA GLU A 213 -12.48 1.09 -2.45
C GLU A 213 -12.01 0.76 -1.03
N ILE A 214 -12.93 0.56 -0.11
CA ILE A 214 -12.62 0.15 1.25
C ILE A 214 -12.46 -1.37 1.28
N LEU A 215 -11.26 -1.83 1.49
CA LEU A 215 -10.94 -3.26 1.46
C LEU A 215 -11.30 -3.95 2.77
N ALA A 216 -11.05 -3.29 3.88
CA ALA A 216 -11.31 -3.84 5.22
C ALA A 216 -11.61 -2.73 6.21
N THR A 217 -12.27 -3.08 7.31
CA THR A 217 -12.56 -2.18 8.43
C THR A 217 -12.15 -2.81 9.75
N ALA A 218 -11.80 -1.96 10.70
CA ALA A 218 -11.57 -2.30 12.09
C ALA A 218 -12.46 -1.43 12.98
N TYR A 219 -12.78 -1.89 14.16
CA TYR A 219 -13.61 -1.16 15.11
C TYR A 219 -12.75 -0.63 16.26
N GLU A 220 -12.71 0.69 16.41
CA GLU A 220 -12.14 1.35 17.57
C GLU A 220 -13.15 1.30 18.72
N ARG A 221 -12.74 0.73 19.86
CA ARG A 221 -13.56 0.74 21.08
C ARG A 221 -13.55 2.16 21.66
N GLY A 222 -14.56 2.95 21.30
CA GLY A 222 -14.78 4.24 21.92
C GLY A 222 -14.94 4.11 23.44
N ARG A 223 -14.61 5.20 24.17
CA ARG A 223 -14.94 5.32 25.60
C ARG A 223 -16.43 5.45 25.77
#